data_f9bc50c863a0ae81ae05e481df43d5b6
#
_entry.id   f9bc50c863a0ae81ae05e481df43d5b6
#
_cell.length_a   1.000
_cell.length_b   1.000
_cell.length_c   1.000
_cell.angle_alpha   90.00
_cell.angle_beta   90.00
_cell.angle_gamma   90.00
#
_symmetry.space_group_name_H-M   'P 1'
#
loop_
_entity.id
_entity.type
_entity.pdbx_description
1 polymer ?
#
loop_
_entity_poly.entity_id
_entity_poly.type
_entity_poly.pdbx_seq_one_letter_code
_entity_poly.pdbx_strand_id
1 'polypeptide(L)'
;MKKFFTLLLGVISTMTAFAQTEPAIELQAEVDGNTRTFTIGLATEGTVQIDWGNGEKVTSEKLPVYDSKYSTMKEVTGTVVGDGKVKIYGDNIVGFGCPSNVKVGAQVLSLDVTKATSLKDLTANANKLTSIDLTKNTELEKLTIANNQLTSIDISKCTKLTKLVINNNLLTAIDITKNQALQNLTISQNKFTGELDLSTNPALRDVYALNMEFKSVKIGNNTASAPKFNLNNNKLTSIDASGIQDAGNAYLYLSGNQLTEIKLPSTKMKILNISKNNFTLATLPAPDATTTAKGFTYAPQNNYVIAESYKVGDVLHLSSQTSATLNTQFAVYKSDKTALTEGTDYTVADGKITFLTAQEAVYVTMSSALYSKFTGTSIYKTTVTKVEGSTGINAVTAQGVKISTAGNEISISGLAQGDAVTVANLGGAVVANFHASSANAHVQAAKGLYIVSINGKAIKVAL
;
A
#
# COMPACT_ATOMS: atom_id res chain seq x y z
N MET A 1 48.29 84.21 4.88
CA MET A 1 46.97 83.81 4.38
C MET A 1 47.11 82.45 3.70
N LYS A 2 46.85 81.36 4.38
CA LYS A 2 46.90 80.00 3.88
C LYS A 2 45.46 79.51 3.58
N LYS A 3 45.13 79.25 2.30
CA LYS A 3 43.87 78.74 1.93
C LYS A 3 43.89 77.21 2.13
N PHE A 4 43.04 76.73 2.97
CA PHE A 4 42.75 75.25 3.05
C PHE A 4 41.85 74.83 1.89
N PHE A 5 42.36 73.90 1.08
CA PHE A 5 41.58 73.20 0.13
C PHE A 5 41.12 71.88 0.79
N THR A 6 39.83 71.79 1.07
CA THR A 6 39.22 70.50 1.53
C THR A 6 38.88 69.68 0.29
N LEU A 7 39.64 68.59 0.12
CA LEU A 7 39.38 67.63 -0.93
C LEU A 7 38.26 66.67 -0.41
N LEU A 8 37.06 66.85 -0.94
CA LEU A 8 35.95 65.92 -0.71
C LEU A 8 36.16 64.70 -1.59
N LEU A 9 36.72 63.59 -1.04
CA LEU A 9 36.79 62.31 -1.72
C LEU A 9 35.38 61.71 -1.72
N GLY A 10 34.65 61.90 -2.82
CA GLY A 10 33.45 61.15 -3.11
C GLY A 10 33.85 59.72 -3.45
N VAL A 11 33.53 58.80 -2.52
CA VAL A 11 33.57 57.37 -2.87
C VAL A 11 32.45 57.11 -3.85
N ILE A 12 32.78 57.15 -5.13
CA ILE A 12 31.93 56.59 -6.18
C ILE A 12 32.09 55.06 -6.03
N SER A 13 31.17 54.41 -5.34
CA SER A 13 31.01 52.96 -5.49
C SER A 13 30.55 52.72 -6.92
N THR A 14 31.48 52.43 -7.80
CA THR A 14 31.16 51.87 -9.10
C THR A 14 30.50 50.50 -8.83
N MET A 15 29.17 50.47 -8.76
CA MET A 15 28.45 49.26 -9.03
C MET A 15 28.76 48.86 -10.47
N THR A 16 29.77 48.02 -10.68
CA THR A 16 29.91 47.25 -11.89
C THR A 16 28.76 46.26 -11.86
N ALA A 17 27.61 46.69 -12.38
CA ALA A 17 26.60 45.76 -12.83
C ALA A 17 27.23 44.96 -13.96
N PHE A 18 27.80 43.82 -13.69
CA PHE A 18 28.07 42.81 -14.70
C PHE A 18 26.71 42.51 -15.31
N ALA A 19 26.49 43.01 -16.52
CA ALA A 19 25.32 42.61 -17.30
C ALA A 19 25.50 41.14 -17.61
N GLN A 20 24.86 40.27 -16.79
CA GLN A 20 24.81 38.85 -17.06
C GLN A 20 24.21 38.70 -18.47
N THR A 21 25.01 38.18 -19.41
CA THR A 21 24.60 38.04 -20.80
C THR A 21 23.70 36.85 -21.00
N GLU A 22 23.86 35.84 -20.16
CA GLU A 22 23.10 34.58 -20.17
C GLU A 22 22.14 34.52 -19.01
N PRO A 23 20.92 34.01 -19.18
CA PRO A 23 19.98 33.84 -18.09
C PRO A 23 20.43 32.70 -17.15
N ALA A 24 20.20 32.86 -15.85
CA ALA A 24 20.39 31.82 -14.86
C ALA A 24 19.30 30.77 -14.92
N ILE A 25 18.07 31.18 -15.26
CA ILE A 25 16.90 30.32 -15.38
C ILE A 25 16.16 30.69 -16.69
N GLU A 26 15.83 29.67 -17.48
CA GLU A 26 14.94 29.79 -18.62
C GLU A 26 13.73 28.87 -18.44
N LEU A 27 12.56 29.35 -18.85
CA LEU A 27 11.38 28.51 -18.88
C LEU A 27 10.48 28.84 -20.06
N GLN A 28 9.79 27.85 -20.57
CA GLN A 28 8.71 27.99 -21.53
C GLN A 28 7.38 27.94 -20.77
N ALA A 29 6.60 28.98 -20.85
CA ALA A 29 5.26 29.04 -20.25
C ALA A 29 4.20 29.19 -21.35
N GLU A 30 2.99 28.77 -21.03
CA GLU A 30 1.83 29.06 -21.88
C GLU A 30 1.54 30.56 -21.88
N VAL A 31 1.21 31.09 -23.07
CA VAL A 31 0.84 32.51 -23.26
C VAL A 31 -0.67 32.59 -23.29
N ASP A 32 -1.26 33.10 -22.22
CA ASP A 32 -2.73 33.19 -22.08
C ASP A 32 -3.20 34.60 -21.64
N GLY A 33 -2.30 35.57 -21.61
CA GLY A 33 -2.57 36.95 -21.20
C GLY A 33 -2.69 37.15 -19.69
N ASN A 34 -2.57 36.09 -18.89
CA ASN A 34 -2.64 36.20 -17.43
C ASN A 34 -1.28 36.50 -16.81
N THR A 35 -1.32 37.11 -15.63
CA THR A 35 -0.14 37.35 -14.81
C THR A 35 0.43 36.03 -14.25
N ARG A 36 1.74 35.85 -14.33
CA ARG A 36 2.50 34.78 -13.67
C ARG A 36 3.18 35.30 -12.42
N THR A 37 3.28 34.41 -11.45
CA THR A 37 4.00 34.67 -10.21
C THR A 37 5.12 33.65 -10.07
N PHE A 38 6.35 34.15 -9.94
CA PHE A 38 7.51 33.37 -9.52
C PHE A 38 7.88 33.75 -8.11
N THR A 39 8.51 32.84 -7.39
CA THR A 39 9.10 33.15 -6.07
C THR A 39 10.62 33.04 -6.19
N ILE A 40 11.34 34.06 -5.74
CA ILE A 40 12.80 34.14 -5.88
C ILE A 40 13.43 34.50 -4.56
N GLY A 41 14.47 33.77 -4.18
CA GLY A 41 15.32 34.06 -3.02
C GLY A 41 16.78 34.11 -3.45
N LEU A 42 17.52 35.07 -2.92
CA LEU A 42 18.90 35.30 -3.28
C LEU A 42 19.87 34.93 -2.14
N ALA A 43 21.13 34.63 -2.45
CA ALA A 43 22.18 34.42 -1.44
C ALA A 43 22.50 35.69 -0.65
N THR A 44 22.36 36.84 -1.29
CA THR A 44 22.49 38.18 -0.70
C THR A 44 21.32 39.02 -1.21
N GLU A 45 20.89 39.99 -0.39
CA GLU A 45 19.82 40.89 -0.76
C GLU A 45 20.13 41.64 -2.06
N GLY A 46 19.21 41.69 -3.03
CA GLY A 46 19.46 42.27 -4.34
C GLY A 46 18.25 42.28 -5.24
N THR A 47 18.49 42.34 -6.55
CA THR A 47 17.47 42.33 -7.60
C THR A 47 17.83 41.31 -8.68
N VAL A 48 16.85 40.88 -9.45
CA VAL A 48 17.02 40.12 -10.69
C VAL A 48 16.40 40.89 -11.86
N GLN A 49 16.81 40.55 -13.10
CA GLN A 49 16.14 41.04 -14.28
C GLN A 49 15.33 39.91 -14.90
N ILE A 50 14.15 40.20 -15.40
CA ILE A 50 13.27 39.21 -16.01
C ILE A 50 12.79 39.71 -17.36
N ASP A 51 13.04 38.91 -18.39
CA ASP A 51 12.43 39.04 -19.70
C ASP A 51 11.20 38.13 -19.74
N TRP A 52 10.03 38.69 -19.90
CA TRP A 52 8.75 37.98 -19.90
C TRP A 52 8.35 37.44 -21.28
N GLY A 53 9.29 37.41 -22.23
CA GLY A 53 9.11 36.86 -23.60
C GLY A 53 9.05 37.90 -24.71
N ASN A 54 9.37 39.18 -24.43
CA ASN A 54 9.44 40.24 -25.44
C ASN A 54 10.86 40.79 -25.69
N GLY A 55 11.86 40.21 -25.04
CA GLY A 55 13.26 40.66 -25.12
C GLY A 55 13.62 41.81 -24.21
N GLU A 56 12.65 42.40 -23.50
CA GLU A 56 12.89 43.51 -22.59
C GLU A 56 13.11 43.00 -21.16
N LYS A 57 14.22 43.44 -20.54
CA LYS A 57 14.57 43.06 -19.18
C LYS A 57 13.96 44.04 -18.18
N VAL A 58 13.04 43.54 -17.34
CA VAL A 58 12.43 44.28 -16.25
C VAL A 58 13.17 43.95 -14.94
N THR A 59 13.64 44.95 -14.21
CA THR A 59 14.30 44.74 -12.92
C THR A 59 13.24 44.52 -11.84
N SER A 60 13.40 43.47 -11.04
CA SER A 60 12.53 43.20 -9.88
C SER A 60 12.67 44.26 -8.79
N GLU A 61 11.71 44.32 -7.88
CA GLU A 61 11.95 44.92 -6.60
C GLU A 61 13.08 44.20 -5.82
N LYS A 62 13.52 44.79 -4.75
CA LYS A 62 14.52 44.20 -3.86
C LYS A 62 14.03 42.87 -3.30
N LEU A 63 14.81 41.81 -3.49
CA LEU A 63 14.54 40.45 -3.08
C LEU A 63 15.29 40.12 -1.78
N PRO A 64 14.71 39.31 -0.87
CA PRO A 64 15.30 39.00 0.42
C PRO A 64 16.45 37.98 0.28
N VAL A 65 17.25 37.92 1.33
CA VAL A 65 18.19 36.82 1.56
C VAL A 65 17.37 35.55 1.82
N TYR A 66 17.69 34.48 1.10
CA TYR A 66 17.07 33.17 1.29
C TYR A 66 17.49 32.56 2.63
N ASP A 67 16.51 32.12 3.41
CA ASP A 67 16.70 31.29 4.61
C ASP A 67 16.16 29.89 4.34
N SER A 68 17.04 28.88 4.40
CA SER A 68 16.68 27.49 4.13
C SER A 68 15.66 26.92 5.12
N LYS A 69 15.66 27.40 6.38
CA LYS A 69 14.72 26.96 7.40
C LYS A 69 13.28 27.37 7.09
N TYR A 70 13.10 28.58 6.55
CA TYR A 70 11.78 29.16 6.28
C TYR A 70 11.46 29.21 4.79
N SER A 71 12.39 28.81 3.89
CA SER A 71 12.28 28.95 2.43
C SER A 71 11.89 30.38 2.04
N THR A 72 12.60 31.36 2.59
CA THR A 72 12.27 32.78 2.41
C THR A 72 12.50 33.20 0.95
N MET A 73 11.43 33.45 0.24
CA MET A 73 11.39 33.91 -1.14
C MET A 73 10.35 35.00 -1.27
N LYS A 74 10.52 35.91 -2.26
CA LYS A 74 9.55 36.95 -2.58
C LYS A 74 8.91 36.69 -3.93
N GLU A 75 7.65 37.02 -4.06
CA GLU A 75 6.92 36.96 -5.31
C GLU A 75 7.36 38.04 -6.27
N VAL A 76 7.54 37.66 -7.53
CA VAL A 76 7.76 38.52 -8.67
C VAL A 76 6.72 38.17 -9.73
N THR A 77 5.97 39.17 -10.17
CA THR A 77 4.83 38.96 -11.08
C THR A 77 5.04 39.70 -12.41
N GLY A 78 4.55 39.10 -13.49
CA GLY A 78 4.55 39.69 -14.81
C GLY A 78 3.66 38.91 -15.76
N THR A 79 3.35 39.48 -16.91
CA THR A 79 2.56 38.80 -17.93
C THR A 79 3.48 38.18 -18.95
N VAL A 80 3.36 36.88 -19.18
CA VAL A 80 4.12 36.18 -20.24
C VAL A 80 3.56 36.58 -21.61
N VAL A 81 4.44 37.00 -22.47
CA VAL A 81 4.11 37.51 -23.84
C VAL A 81 4.99 36.85 -24.89
N GLY A 82 4.83 37.24 -26.12
CA GLY A 82 5.65 36.80 -27.23
C GLY A 82 5.59 35.29 -27.47
N ASP A 83 6.76 34.66 -27.47
CA ASP A 83 6.88 33.20 -27.68
C ASP A 83 6.74 32.36 -26.41
N GLY A 84 6.47 33.00 -25.28
CA GLY A 84 6.31 32.33 -23.99
C GLY A 84 7.62 31.97 -23.28
N LYS A 85 8.78 32.39 -23.83
CA LYS A 85 10.09 32.16 -23.21
C LYS A 85 10.38 33.22 -22.18
N VAL A 86 10.35 32.83 -20.92
CA VAL A 86 10.73 33.70 -19.80
C VAL A 86 12.19 33.42 -19.43
N LYS A 87 12.96 34.49 -19.25
CA LYS A 87 14.39 34.45 -18.90
C LYS A 87 14.66 35.26 -17.67
N ILE A 88 15.31 34.65 -16.67
CA ILE A 88 15.64 35.29 -15.39
C ILE A 88 17.15 35.40 -15.26
N TYR A 89 17.63 36.60 -15.06
CA TYR A 89 19.06 36.97 -14.98
C TYR A 89 19.41 37.39 -13.54
N GLY A 90 20.38 36.72 -12.96
CA GLY A 90 20.87 36.98 -11.58
C GLY A 90 21.85 35.93 -11.12
N ASP A 91 22.98 36.32 -10.55
CA ASP A 91 24.10 35.41 -10.24
C ASP A 91 23.89 34.61 -8.94
N ASN A 92 23.04 35.09 -8.05
CA ASN A 92 22.91 34.59 -6.68
C ASN A 92 21.54 34.00 -6.37
N ILE A 93 20.88 33.40 -7.37
CA ILE A 93 19.58 32.77 -7.16
C ILE A 93 19.79 31.44 -6.43
N VAL A 94 19.30 31.34 -5.18
CA VAL A 94 19.39 30.15 -4.34
C VAL A 94 18.03 29.51 -4.06
N GLY A 95 16.94 30.26 -4.24
CA GLY A 95 15.56 29.75 -4.16
C GLY A 95 14.80 30.17 -5.42
N PHE A 96 14.12 29.24 -6.06
CA PHE A 96 13.24 29.50 -7.19
C PHE A 96 11.97 28.70 -7.10
N GLY A 97 10.85 29.38 -7.31
CA GLY A 97 9.53 28.74 -7.41
C GLY A 97 8.75 29.27 -8.60
N CYS A 98 8.18 28.34 -9.37
CA CYS A 98 7.21 28.61 -10.44
C CYS A 98 5.97 27.74 -10.24
N PRO A 99 5.29 27.79 -9.07
CA PRO A 99 4.09 27.00 -8.87
C PRO A 99 2.98 27.49 -9.81
N SER A 100 2.32 26.58 -10.51
CA SER A 100 1.12 26.93 -11.24
C SER A 100 -0.09 26.93 -10.33
N ASN A 101 -1.01 27.87 -10.54
CA ASN A 101 -2.33 27.78 -9.98
C ASN A 101 -3.23 27.02 -10.95
N VAL A 102 -3.60 25.79 -10.63
CA VAL A 102 -4.42 24.90 -11.46
C VAL A 102 -5.76 25.56 -11.92
N LYS A 103 -6.18 26.61 -11.22
CA LYS A 103 -7.42 27.34 -11.53
C LYS A 103 -7.24 28.44 -12.60
N VAL A 104 -6.02 28.80 -12.94
CA VAL A 104 -5.68 29.91 -13.85
C VAL A 104 -4.80 29.41 -15.00
N GLY A 105 -5.15 28.31 -15.58
CA GLY A 105 -4.87 27.85 -16.94
C GLY A 105 -3.41 27.69 -17.41
N ALA A 106 -2.51 28.58 -17.12
CA ALA A 106 -1.23 28.64 -17.79
C ALA A 106 -0.11 28.00 -16.98
N GLN A 107 0.50 27.01 -17.58
CA GLN A 107 1.49 26.13 -16.97
C GLN A 107 2.85 26.31 -17.60
N VAL A 108 3.90 26.01 -16.85
CA VAL A 108 5.28 25.91 -17.36
C VAL A 108 5.42 24.57 -18.09
N LEU A 109 5.88 24.62 -19.34
CA LEU A 109 6.05 23.46 -20.24
C LEU A 109 7.47 22.88 -20.16
N SER A 110 8.47 23.74 -19.98
CA SER A 110 9.87 23.36 -19.76
C SER A 110 10.56 24.32 -18.81
N LEU A 111 11.56 23.83 -18.09
CA LEU A 111 12.32 24.61 -17.11
C LEU A 111 13.79 24.19 -17.17
N ASP A 112 14.67 25.14 -17.50
CA ASP A 112 16.13 25.00 -17.45
C ASP A 112 16.68 25.81 -16.26
N VAL A 113 17.29 25.10 -15.32
CA VAL A 113 17.96 25.64 -14.12
C VAL A 113 19.45 25.30 -14.10
N THR A 114 19.99 24.77 -15.19
CA THR A 114 21.38 24.26 -15.25
C THR A 114 22.44 25.34 -14.99
N LYS A 115 22.12 26.62 -15.25
CA LYS A 115 22.99 27.76 -14.98
C LYS A 115 22.81 28.34 -13.56
N ALA A 116 21.72 28.01 -12.88
CA ALA A 116 21.48 28.38 -11.48
C ALA A 116 22.18 27.40 -10.52
N THR A 117 23.50 27.29 -10.59
CA THR A 117 24.28 26.27 -9.87
C THR A 117 24.27 26.41 -8.36
N SER A 118 23.94 27.60 -7.84
CA SER A 118 23.80 27.89 -6.40
C SER A 118 22.42 27.53 -5.84
N LEU A 119 21.52 26.95 -6.67
CA LEU A 119 20.12 26.68 -6.30
C LEU A 119 20.04 25.64 -5.17
N LYS A 120 19.36 26.01 -4.09
CA LYS A 120 19.11 25.18 -2.89
C LYS A 120 17.66 24.73 -2.77
N ASP A 121 16.72 25.55 -3.23
CA ASP A 121 15.29 25.28 -3.16
C ASP A 121 14.64 25.49 -4.51
N LEU A 122 14.06 24.41 -5.05
CA LEU A 122 13.34 24.45 -6.31
C LEU A 122 11.92 23.95 -6.13
N THR A 123 10.94 24.80 -6.45
CA THR A 123 9.51 24.47 -6.43
C THR A 123 8.89 24.72 -7.80
N ALA A 124 8.41 23.65 -8.48
CA ALA A 124 7.77 23.73 -9.79
C ALA A 124 6.52 22.85 -9.88
N ASN A 125 5.66 22.93 -8.86
CA ASN A 125 4.45 22.11 -8.77
C ASN A 125 3.38 22.51 -9.78
N ALA A 126 2.53 21.53 -10.15
CA ALA A 126 1.32 21.71 -10.93
C ALA A 126 1.57 22.33 -12.31
N ASN A 127 2.62 21.90 -12.97
CA ASN A 127 3.01 22.29 -14.32
C ASN A 127 2.87 21.13 -15.33
N LYS A 128 3.37 21.31 -16.53
CA LYS A 128 3.39 20.29 -17.60
C LYS A 128 4.80 19.79 -17.92
N LEU A 129 5.69 19.83 -16.93
CA LEU A 129 7.07 19.40 -17.13
C LEU A 129 7.15 17.91 -17.44
N THR A 130 7.79 17.56 -18.55
CA THR A 130 8.05 16.16 -18.95
C THR A 130 9.44 15.69 -18.57
N SER A 131 10.37 16.62 -18.35
CA SER A 131 11.75 16.37 -17.92
C SER A 131 12.30 17.57 -17.16
N ILE A 132 13.39 17.38 -16.45
CA ILE A 132 14.21 18.42 -15.84
C ILE A 132 15.65 17.94 -15.74
N ASP A 133 16.61 18.80 -16.05
CA ASP A 133 18.04 18.55 -15.85
C ASP A 133 18.51 19.24 -14.56
N LEU A 134 18.94 18.43 -13.59
CA LEU A 134 19.45 18.86 -12.28
C LEU A 134 20.94 18.54 -12.10
N THR A 135 21.64 18.12 -13.16
CA THR A 135 23.04 17.66 -13.09
C THR A 135 24.02 18.73 -12.62
N LYS A 136 23.66 20.01 -12.74
CA LYS A 136 24.46 21.16 -12.31
C LYS A 136 24.03 21.74 -10.95
N ASN A 137 22.87 21.31 -10.40
CA ASN A 137 22.32 21.86 -9.18
C ASN A 137 22.76 21.06 -7.93
N THR A 138 24.08 20.97 -7.74
CA THR A 138 24.70 20.13 -6.68
C THR A 138 24.44 20.65 -5.27
N GLU A 139 24.03 21.92 -5.14
CA GLU A 139 23.70 22.56 -3.87
C GLU A 139 22.23 22.35 -3.46
N LEU A 140 21.44 21.63 -4.26
CA LEU A 140 20.00 21.49 -4.03
C LEU A 140 19.70 20.72 -2.75
N GLU A 141 18.99 21.40 -1.81
CA GLU A 141 18.56 20.90 -0.51
C GLU A 141 17.09 20.47 -0.52
N LYS A 142 16.26 21.19 -1.31
CA LYS A 142 14.82 20.95 -1.42
C LYS A 142 14.37 20.94 -2.88
N LEU A 143 13.69 19.88 -3.26
CA LEU A 143 13.05 19.73 -4.57
C LEU A 143 11.58 19.41 -4.40
N THR A 144 10.70 20.26 -4.95
CA THR A 144 9.26 20.07 -4.94
C THR A 144 8.73 20.27 -6.36
N ILE A 145 8.43 19.15 -7.06
CA ILE A 145 8.04 19.12 -8.47
C ILE A 145 6.84 18.18 -8.70
N ALA A 146 5.92 18.19 -7.74
CA ALA A 146 4.70 17.39 -7.77
C ALA A 146 3.72 17.84 -8.85
N ASN A 147 2.79 16.95 -9.25
CA ASN A 147 1.75 17.25 -10.23
C ASN A 147 2.33 17.76 -11.56
N ASN A 148 3.19 16.96 -12.16
CA ASN A 148 3.80 17.17 -13.47
C ASN A 148 3.65 15.91 -14.34
N GLN A 149 4.40 15.82 -15.42
CA GLN A 149 4.37 14.69 -16.36
C GLN A 149 5.74 14.02 -16.50
N LEU A 150 6.57 14.10 -15.45
CA LEU A 150 7.92 13.52 -15.47
C LEU A 150 7.85 12.00 -15.61
N THR A 151 8.59 11.46 -16.59
CA THR A 151 8.73 10.00 -16.78
C THR A 151 10.00 9.45 -16.16
N SER A 152 11.00 10.31 -15.92
CA SER A 152 12.25 10.02 -15.22
C SER A 152 12.76 11.26 -14.50
N ILE A 153 13.64 11.08 -13.53
CA ILE A 153 14.36 12.14 -12.84
C ILE A 153 15.73 11.64 -12.38
N ASP A 154 16.79 12.37 -12.67
CA ASP A 154 18.13 12.11 -12.14
C ASP A 154 18.48 13.13 -11.05
N ILE A 155 18.59 12.64 -9.82
CA ILE A 155 18.97 13.42 -8.64
C ILE A 155 20.32 12.96 -8.05
N SER A 156 21.08 12.16 -8.80
CA SER A 156 22.35 11.57 -8.32
C SER A 156 23.41 12.61 -7.97
N LYS A 157 23.34 13.81 -8.57
CA LYS A 157 24.22 14.93 -8.26
C LYS A 157 23.73 15.83 -7.13
N CYS A 158 22.45 15.72 -6.75
CA CYS A 158 21.84 16.52 -5.70
C CYS A 158 22.02 15.86 -4.31
N THR A 159 23.26 15.60 -3.92
CA THR A 159 23.60 14.82 -2.72
C THR A 159 23.23 15.50 -1.40
N LYS A 160 22.94 16.82 -1.43
CA LYS A 160 22.50 17.61 -0.27
C LYS A 160 20.99 17.61 -0.05
N LEU A 161 20.21 16.88 -0.89
CA LEU A 161 18.76 16.83 -0.75
C LEU A 161 18.33 16.29 0.60
N THR A 162 17.56 17.11 1.32
CA THR A 162 16.87 16.76 2.57
C THR A 162 15.38 16.55 2.36
N LYS A 163 14.79 17.18 1.31
CA LYS A 163 13.39 17.09 0.96
C LYS A 163 13.20 16.81 -0.53
N LEU A 164 12.47 15.76 -0.85
CA LEU A 164 12.08 15.38 -2.20
C LEU A 164 10.58 15.15 -2.28
N VAL A 165 9.86 15.96 -3.06
CA VAL A 165 8.42 15.86 -3.29
C VAL A 165 8.16 15.80 -4.79
N ILE A 166 7.85 14.60 -5.29
CA ILE A 166 7.67 14.29 -6.72
C ILE A 166 6.39 13.48 -6.98
N ASN A 167 5.43 13.55 -6.07
CA ASN A 167 4.16 12.84 -6.21
C ASN A 167 3.33 13.33 -7.41
N ASN A 168 2.40 12.49 -7.88
CA ASN A 168 1.60 12.78 -9.07
C ASN A 168 2.47 13.12 -10.30
N ASN A 169 3.30 12.19 -10.70
CA ASN A 169 4.06 12.18 -11.93
C ASN A 169 3.87 10.83 -12.66
N LEU A 170 4.67 10.56 -13.68
CA LEU A 170 4.63 9.34 -14.47
C LEU A 170 5.88 8.47 -14.26
N LEU A 171 6.58 8.67 -13.14
CA LEU A 171 7.85 8.00 -12.84
C LEU A 171 7.65 6.50 -12.64
N THR A 172 8.51 5.69 -13.24
CA THR A 172 8.52 4.22 -13.12
C THR A 172 9.62 3.69 -12.20
N ALA A 173 10.67 4.49 -11.95
CA ALA A 173 11.78 4.19 -11.07
C ALA A 173 12.34 5.47 -10.45
N ILE A 174 13.02 5.32 -9.31
CA ILE A 174 13.79 6.37 -8.65
C ILE A 174 15.01 5.78 -7.96
N ASP A 175 16.17 6.40 -8.15
CA ASP A 175 17.38 6.09 -7.41
C ASP A 175 17.70 7.23 -6.42
N ILE A 176 17.61 6.90 -5.12
CA ILE A 176 17.90 7.82 -4.01
C ILE A 176 19.16 7.42 -3.24
N THR A 177 19.94 6.47 -3.75
CA THR A 177 21.13 5.92 -3.04
C THR A 177 22.21 6.96 -2.77
N LYS A 178 22.28 8.02 -3.57
CA LYS A 178 23.21 9.13 -3.40
C LYS A 178 22.69 10.25 -2.49
N ASN A 179 21.41 10.22 -2.13
CA ASN A 179 20.73 11.28 -1.38
C ASN A 179 20.59 10.90 0.11
N GLN A 180 21.71 10.56 0.75
CA GLN A 180 21.73 10.02 2.13
C GLN A 180 21.24 11.02 3.20
N ALA A 181 21.20 12.32 2.86
CA ALA A 181 20.68 13.38 3.74
C ALA A 181 19.15 13.49 3.73
N LEU A 182 18.43 12.71 2.90
CA LEU A 182 16.97 12.77 2.79
C LEU A 182 16.28 12.51 4.12
N GLN A 183 15.42 13.46 4.51
CA GLN A 183 14.55 13.40 5.68
C GLN A 183 13.08 13.27 5.28
N ASN A 184 12.68 13.91 4.18
CA ASN A 184 11.30 13.91 3.70
C ASN A 184 11.25 13.40 2.25
N LEU A 185 10.51 12.33 2.03
CA LEU A 185 10.32 11.69 0.73
C LEU A 185 8.82 11.53 0.44
N THR A 186 8.32 12.21 -0.60
CA THR A 186 6.93 12.10 -1.06
C THR A 186 6.91 11.72 -2.54
N ILE A 187 6.58 10.45 -2.82
CA ILE A 187 6.65 9.85 -4.16
C ILE A 187 5.32 9.21 -4.59
N SER A 188 4.27 9.37 -3.81
CA SER A 188 2.94 8.77 -4.04
C SER A 188 2.38 9.07 -5.42
N GLN A 189 1.47 8.22 -5.91
CA GLN A 189 0.76 8.45 -7.17
C GLN A 189 1.70 8.63 -8.37
N ASN A 190 2.67 7.75 -8.48
CA ASN A 190 3.52 7.52 -9.64
C ASN A 190 3.25 6.11 -10.20
N LYS A 191 4.05 5.66 -11.16
CA LYS A 191 3.95 4.33 -11.78
C LYS A 191 5.04 3.38 -11.26
N PHE A 192 5.48 3.56 -10.02
CA PHE A 192 6.51 2.71 -9.42
C PHE A 192 5.99 1.30 -9.20
N THR A 193 6.84 0.33 -9.51
CA THR A 193 6.62 -1.10 -9.29
C THR A 193 7.88 -1.73 -8.69
N GLY A 194 7.78 -3.00 -8.21
CA GLY A 194 8.95 -3.71 -7.72
C GLY A 194 9.34 -3.33 -6.29
N GLU A 195 10.61 -3.02 -6.06
CA GLU A 195 11.16 -2.72 -4.73
C GLU A 195 11.42 -1.22 -4.55
N LEU A 196 11.15 -0.71 -3.35
CA LEU A 196 11.62 0.59 -2.86
C LEU A 196 12.70 0.35 -1.80
N ASP A 197 13.96 0.63 -2.16
CA ASP A 197 15.08 0.52 -1.21
C ASP A 197 15.36 1.87 -0.54
N LEU A 198 15.07 1.95 0.77
CA LEU A 198 15.32 3.10 1.64
C LEU A 198 16.52 2.86 2.56
N SER A 199 17.22 1.73 2.42
CA SER A 199 18.26 1.31 3.37
C SER A 199 19.50 2.20 3.38
N THR A 200 19.71 2.97 2.31
CA THR A 200 20.81 3.94 2.20
C THR A 200 20.48 5.33 2.73
N ASN A 201 19.24 5.54 3.22
CA ASN A 201 18.73 6.86 3.65
C ASN A 201 18.32 6.81 5.13
N PRO A 202 19.28 6.69 6.07
CA PRO A 202 18.99 6.47 7.49
C PRO A 202 18.29 7.64 8.17
N ALA A 203 18.37 8.85 7.61
CA ALA A 203 17.76 10.06 8.14
C ALA A 203 16.28 10.26 7.76
N LEU A 204 15.69 9.34 6.98
CA LEU A 204 14.30 9.46 6.53
C LEU A 204 13.34 9.46 7.71
N ARG A 205 12.65 10.60 7.88
CA ARG A 205 11.66 10.84 8.91
C ARG A 205 10.24 10.74 8.39
N ASP A 206 9.93 11.40 7.29
CA ASP A 206 8.59 11.41 6.71
C ASP A 206 8.64 10.79 5.31
N VAL A 207 8.08 9.59 5.15
CA VAL A 207 7.99 8.87 3.88
C VAL A 207 6.54 8.68 3.49
N TYR A 208 6.15 9.23 2.34
CA TYR A 208 4.84 9.04 1.72
C TYR A 208 5.01 8.35 0.37
N ALA A 209 4.79 7.04 0.35
CA ALA A 209 4.90 6.17 -0.81
C ALA A 209 3.66 5.28 -0.93
N LEU A 210 2.49 5.91 -1.02
CA LEU A 210 1.17 5.26 -1.02
C LEU A 210 0.52 5.29 -2.41
N ASN A 211 -0.45 4.39 -2.63
CA ASN A 211 -1.20 4.25 -3.88
C ASN A 211 -0.30 3.96 -5.09
N MET A 212 0.57 2.96 -4.96
CA MET A 212 1.48 2.47 -6.00
C MET A 212 1.46 0.94 -6.04
N GLU A 213 2.42 0.35 -6.75
CA GLU A 213 2.48 -1.11 -6.92
C GLU A 213 3.79 -1.72 -6.40
N PHE A 214 4.37 -1.15 -5.35
CA PHE A 214 5.55 -1.74 -4.71
C PHE A 214 5.23 -3.13 -4.16
N LYS A 215 6.09 -4.10 -4.49
CA LYS A 215 6.01 -5.49 -3.99
C LYS A 215 6.82 -5.70 -2.72
N SER A 216 7.87 -4.89 -2.53
CA SER A 216 8.70 -4.89 -1.32
C SER A 216 9.20 -3.49 -0.99
N VAL A 217 9.47 -3.25 0.29
CA VAL A 217 10.11 -2.04 0.80
C VAL A 217 11.19 -2.46 1.79
N LYS A 218 12.40 -1.94 1.60
CA LYS A 218 13.54 -2.18 2.48
C LYS A 218 13.85 -0.90 3.25
N ILE A 219 13.54 -0.88 4.56
CA ILE A 219 13.75 0.30 5.40
C ILE A 219 15.22 0.44 5.83
N GLY A 220 15.88 -0.67 6.14
CA GLY A 220 17.25 -0.67 6.64
C GLY A 220 17.37 -0.08 8.06
N ASN A 221 18.55 0.44 8.39
CA ASN A 221 18.84 1.04 9.70
C ASN A 221 18.40 2.51 9.71
N ASN A 222 17.16 2.76 10.12
CA ASN A 222 16.61 4.11 10.20
C ASN A 222 16.88 4.74 11.57
N THR A 223 17.60 5.86 11.59
CA THR A 223 18.02 6.58 12.81
C THR A 223 17.25 7.88 13.05
N ALA A 224 16.26 8.18 12.20
CA ALA A 224 15.45 9.39 12.34
C ALA A 224 14.63 9.36 13.64
N SER A 225 14.43 10.55 14.23
CA SER A 225 13.52 10.70 15.37
C SER A 225 12.06 10.71 14.91
N ALA A 226 11.23 9.92 15.59
CA ALA A 226 9.79 9.80 15.34
C ALA A 226 9.44 9.54 13.84
N PRO A 227 10.02 8.52 13.20
CA PRO A 227 9.84 8.34 11.77
C PRO A 227 8.40 7.95 11.44
N LYS A 228 7.93 8.40 10.27
CA LYS A 228 6.60 8.12 9.75
C LYS A 228 6.69 7.54 8.35
N PHE A 229 6.33 6.29 8.21
CA PHE A 229 6.26 5.59 6.93
C PHE A 229 4.80 5.34 6.56
N ASN A 230 4.32 6.01 5.51
CA ASN A 230 3.01 5.74 4.92
C ASN A 230 3.18 4.99 3.60
N LEU A 231 2.95 3.69 3.67
CA LEU A 231 3.09 2.72 2.58
C LEU A 231 1.74 2.06 2.24
N ASN A 232 0.64 2.74 2.58
CA ASN A 232 -0.71 2.24 2.33
C ASN A 232 -0.97 2.00 0.83
N ASN A 233 -1.84 1.03 0.53
CA ASN A 233 -2.33 0.75 -0.82
C ASN A 233 -1.19 0.48 -1.82
N ASN A 234 -0.35 -0.48 -1.49
CA ASN A 234 0.67 -1.07 -2.36
C ASN A 234 0.38 -2.57 -2.58
N LYS A 235 1.38 -3.33 -3.04
CA LYS A 235 1.31 -4.78 -3.28
C LYS A 235 2.28 -5.55 -2.37
N LEU A 236 2.63 -4.99 -1.20
CA LEU A 236 3.61 -5.57 -0.30
C LEU A 236 3.15 -6.92 0.24
N THR A 237 3.98 -7.95 0.12
CA THR A 237 3.72 -9.30 0.68
C THR A 237 4.41 -9.53 2.02
N SER A 238 5.52 -8.83 2.25
CA SER A 238 6.24 -8.78 3.54
C SER A 238 6.94 -7.44 3.70
N ILE A 239 7.35 -7.11 4.91
CA ILE A 239 8.20 -5.95 5.21
C ILE A 239 9.06 -6.23 6.44
N ASP A 240 10.32 -5.81 6.38
CA ASP A 240 11.22 -5.79 7.53
C ASP A 240 11.36 -4.35 8.04
N ALA A 241 10.71 -4.06 9.16
CA ALA A 241 10.77 -2.78 9.86
C ALA A 241 11.65 -2.83 11.12
N SER A 242 12.38 -3.94 11.35
CA SER A 242 13.19 -4.15 12.55
C SER A 242 14.31 -3.12 12.72
N GLY A 243 14.72 -2.47 11.64
CA GLY A 243 15.77 -1.45 11.63
C GLY A 243 15.32 -0.06 12.08
N ILE A 244 14.06 0.17 12.45
CA ILE A 244 13.59 1.46 12.97
C ILE A 244 14.07 1.63 14.42
N GLN A 245 15.01 2.56 14.66
CA GLN A 245 15.65 2.73 15.96
C GLN A 245 14.74 3.45 16.98
N ASP A 246 14.02 4.51 16.58
CA ASP A 246 13.08 5.23 17.44
C ASP A 246 11.65 4.69 17.28
N ALA A 247 11.50 3.36 17.45
CA ALA A 247 10.22 2.67 17.25
C ALA A 247 9.12 3.18 18.19
N GLY A 248 9.45 3.55 19.43
CA GLY A 248 8.49 4.07 20.42
C GLY A 248 7.78 5.35 20.01
N ASN A 249 8.35 6.11 19.08
CA ASN A 249 7.75 7.30 18.48
C ASN A 249 7.34 7.11 17.01
N ALA A 250 7.61 5.93 16.43
CA ALA A 250 7.40 5.67 15.02
C ALA A 250 5.94 5.40 14.64
N TYR A 251 5.61 5.77 13.41
CA TYR A 251 4.32 5.53 12.77
C TYR A 251 4.52 4.70 11.51
N LEU A 252 3.88 3.53 11.43
CA LEU A 252 3.96 2.65 10.27
C LEU A 252 2.55 2.33 9.76
N TYR A 253 2.22 2.83 8.57
CA TYR A 253 0.94 2.65 7.90
C TYR A 253 1.12 1.72 6.70
N LEU A 254 0.51 0.53 6.76
CA LEU A 254 0.62 -0.56 5.80
C LEU A 254 -0.75 -1.09 5.35
N SER A 255 -1.82 -0.32 5.59
CA SER A 255 -3.17 -0.75 5.23
C SER A 255 -3.34 -0.91 3.72
N GLY A 256 -4.12 -1.92 3.28
CA GLY A 256 -4.40 -2.12 1.86
C GLY A 256 -3.21 -2.70 1.09
N ASN A 257 -2.47 -3.61 1.70
CA ASN A 257 -1.40 -4.39 1.07
C ASN A 257 -1.78 -5.89 0.99
N GLN A 258 -0.80 -6.74 0.73
CA GLN A 258 -0.95 -8.20 0.64
C GLN A 258 -0.08 -8.92 1.67
N LEU A 259 0.22 -8.25 2.80
CA LEU A 259 1.12 -8.77 3.82
C LEU A 259 0.57 -10.05 4.45
N THR A 260 1.43 -11.06 4.55
CA THR A 260 1.20 -12.30 5.28
C THR A 260 2.11 -12.40 6.51
N GLU A 261 3.18 -11.62 6.52
CA GLU A 261 4.16 -11.53 7.60
C GLU A 261 4.73 -10.11 7.74
N ILE A 262 5.28 -9.80 8.91
CA ILE A 262 5.97 -8.53 9.18
C ILE A 262 7.03 -8.76 10.26
N LYS A 263 8.23 -8.19 10.04
CA LYS A 263 9.23 -8.09 11.11
C LYS A 263 9.17 -6.71 11.74
N LEU A 264 8.99 -6.67 13.04
CA LEU A 264 8.85 -5.44 13.82
C LEU A 264 10.11 -5.18 14.66
N PRO A 265 10.37 -3.92 15.04
CA PRO A 265 11.38 -3.59 16.04
C PRO A 265 11.10 -4.30 17.37
N SER A 266 12.13 -4.50 18.19
CA SER A 266 11.99 -5.07 19.54
C SER A 266 11.22 -4.13 20.49
N THR A 267 11.27 -2.83 20.24
CA THR A 267 10.52 -1.81 20.99
C THR A 267 9.13 -1.64 20.39
N LYS A 268 8.11 -1.51 21.24
CA LYS A 268 6.71 -1.27 20.81
C LYS A 268 6.60 0.03 20.01
N MET A 269 5.94 -0.03 18.88
CA MET A 269 5.70 1.14 18.03
C MET A 269 4.60 2.04 18.59
N LYS A 270 4.64 3.34 18.26
CA LYS A 270 3.58 4.28 18.61
C LYS A 270 2.30 4.00 17.84
N ILE A 271 2.41 3.83 16.52
CA ILE A 271 1.29 3.50 15.62
C ILE A 271 1.74 2.41 14.65
N LEU A 272 0.93 1.36 14.54
CA LEU A 272 1.03 0.32 13.52
C LEU A 272 -0.35 0.07 12.92
N ASN A 273 -0.52 0.28 11.62
CA ASN A 273 -1.75 -0.04 10.91
C ASN A 273 -1.45 -1.07 9.82
N ILE A 274 -1.90 -2.30 10.03
CA ILE A 274 -1.77 -3.43 9.09
C ILE A 274 -3.15 -3.97 8.66
N SER A 275 -4.20 -3.17 8.78
CA SER A 275 -5.54 -3.55 8.30
C SER A 275 -5.57 -3.79 6.79
N LYS A 276 -6.58 -4.51 6.30
CA LYS A 276 -6.77 -4.81 4.85
C LYS A 276 -5.53 -5.46 4.24
N ASN A 277 -4.97 -6.46 4.91
CA ASN A 277 -3.88 -7.32 4.46
C ASN A 277 -4.32 -8.79 4.45
N ASN A 278 -3.40 -9.72 4.22
CA ASN A 278 -3.65 -11.15 4.09
C ASN A 278 -3.12 -11.95 5.29
N PHE A 279 -2.98 -11.32 6.46
CA PHE A 279 -2.57 -12.04 7.67
C PHE A 279 -3.61 -13.09 8.04
N THR A 280 -3.11 -14.25 8.49
CA THR A 280 -3.92 -15.23 9.23
C THR A 280 -3.94 -14.85 10.71
N LEU A 281 -4.84 -15.44 11.50
CA LEU A 281 -4.82 -15.23 12.95
C LEU A 281 -3.48 -15.66 13.57
N ALA A 282 -2.85 -16.70 13.00
CA ALA A 282 -1.56 -17.20 13.49
C ALA A 282 -0.35 -16.32 13.10
N THR A 283 -0.45 -15.55 12.01
CA THR A 283 0.66 -14.68 11.55
C THR A 283 0.49 -13.21 11.94
N LEU A 284 -0.71 -12.82 12.43
CA LEU A 284 -0.90 -11.49 12.99
C LEU A 284 0.00 -11.28 14.22
N PRO A 285 0.72 -10.15 14.28
CA PRO A 285 1.47 -9.79 15.48
C PRO A 285 0.56 -9.66 16.70
N ALA A 286 0.98 -10.20 17.85
CA ALA A 286 0.21 -10.10 19.07
C ALA A 286 0.03 -8.64 19.52
N PRO A 287 -1.19 -8.19 19.87
CA PRO A 287 -1.45 -6.79 20.18
C PRO A 287 -0.56 -6.23 21.31
N ASP A 288 -0.35 -7.01 22.37
CA ASP A 288 0.43 -6.56 23.52
C ASP A 288 1.95 -6.50 23.27
N ALA A 289 2.42 -7.19 22.23
CA ALA A 289 3.85 -7.22 21.88
C ALA A 289 4.25 -6.11 20.91
N THR A 290 3.30 -5.48 20.18
CA THR A 290 3.60 -4.69 18.98
C THR A 290 3.47 -3.19 19.16
N THR A 291 2.49 -2.71 19.93
CA THR A 291 2.23 -1.27 20.09
C THR A 291 1.70 -0.92 21.47
N THR A 292 1.65 0.38 21.78
CA THR A 292 0.83 0.88 22.89
C THR A 292 -0.64 0.60 22.59
N ALA A 293 -1.44 0.28 23.61
CA ALA A 293 -2.81 -0.25 23.52
C ALA A 293 -3.77 0.47 22.52
N LYS A 294 -3.52 1.71 22.17
CA LYS A 294 -4.33 2.51 21.21
C LYS A 294 -3.75 2.60 19.80
N GLY A 295 -2.51 2.17 19.60
CA GLY A 295 -1.75 2.40 18.36
C GLY A 295 -1.81 1.28 17.33
N PHE A 296 -2.45 0.13 17.65
CA PHE A 296 -2.49 -1.02 16.76
C PHE A 296 -3.83 -1.17 16.05
N THR A 297 -3.81 -1.09 14.72
CA THR A 297 -4.96 -1.34 13.83
C THR A 297 -4.65 -2.52 12.94
N TYR A 298 -5.36 -3.65 13.17
CA TYR A 298 -5.18 -4.89 12.43
C TYR A 298 -6.45 -5.36 11.72
N ALA A 299 -7.60 -4.81 12.02
CA ALA A 299 -8.89 -5.17 11.43
C ALA A 299 -9.46 -4.04 10.57
N PRO A 300 -10.20 -4.35 9.48
CA PRO A 300 -10.40 -5.71 8.96
C PRO A 300 -9.14 -6.28 8.28
N GLN A 301 -9.07 -7.60 8.13
CA GLN A 301 -8.20 -8.25 7.14
C GLN A 301 -8.99 -8.57 5.87
N ASN A 302 -8.30 -8.88 4.77
CA ASN A 302 -8.91 -9.43 3.57
C ASN A 302 -9.54 -10.79 3.91
N ASN A 303 -10.58 -11.18 3.19
CA ASN A 303 -11.16 -12.50 3.37
C ASN A 303 -10.13 -13.58 3.05
N TYR A 304 -10.07 -14.61 3.88
CA TYR A 304 -9.22 -15.78 3.63
C TYR A 304 -9.76 -16.55 2.42
N VAL A 305 -8.96 -16.64 1.37
CA VAL A 305 -9.39 -17.27 0.11
C VAL A 305 -9.43 -18.78 0.27
N ILE A 306 -10.58 -19.37 -0.05
CA ILE A 306 -10.81 -20.83 -0.08
C ILE A 306 -11.32 -21.23 -1.47
N ALA A 307 -11.42 -22.54 -1.74
CA ALA A 307 -11.96 -23.04 -2.99
C ALA A 307 -13.39 -22.54 -3.22
N GLU A 308 -13.77 -22.36 -4.49
CA GLU A 308 -15.10 -21.89 -4.89
C GLU A 308 -16.20 -22.89 -4.57
N SER A 309 -15.86 -24.19 -4.53
CA SER A 309 -16.79 -25.25 -4.17
C SER A 309 -16.12 -26.39 -3.39
N TYR A 310 -16.92 -27.05 -2.56
CA TYR A 310 -16.65 -28.28 -1.83
C TYR A 310 -17.82 -29.23 -2.06
N LYS A 311 -17.62 -30.51 -1.79
CA LYS A 311 -18.70 -31.51 -1.72
C LYS A 311 -19.02 -31.81 -0.26
N VAL A 312 -20.23 -32.30 -0.02
CA VAL A 312 -20.57 -32.88 1.29
C VAL A 312 -19.55 -33.98 1.63
N GLY A 313 -18.95 -33.90 2.82
CA GLY A 313 -17.88 -34.78 3.28
C GLY A 313 -16.47 -34.25 3.03
N ASP A 314 -16.29 -33.24 2.18
CA ASP A 314 -14.98 -32.60 2.00
C ASP A 314 -14.57 -31.80 3.24
N VAL A 315 -13.27 -31.66 3.42
CA VAL A 315 -12.67 -30.95 4.56
C VAL A 315 -12.04 -29.64 4.08
N LEU A 316 -12.51 -28.54 4.61
CA LEU A 316 -11.87 -27.23 4.51
C LEU A 316 -10.79 -27.11 5.60
N HIS A 317 -9.54 -26.95 5.19
CA HIS A 317 -8.40 -26.82 6.09
C HIS A 317 -8.14 -25.37 6.48
N LEU A 318 -8.37 -25.01 7.73
CA LEU A 318 -8.10 -23.68 8.33
C LEU A 318 -7.07 -23.78 9.48
N SER A 319 -6.22 -24.80 9.48
CA SER A 319 -5.19 -24.99 10.52
C SER A 319 -4.19 -23.83 10.62
N SER A 320 -3.96 -23.10 9.51
CA SER A 320 -3.17 -21.85 9.51
C SER A 320 -3.80 -20.70 10.32
N GLN A 321 -5.06 -20.87 10.74
CA GLN A 321 -5.78 -19.89 11.57
C GLN A 321 -5.73 -20.25 13.06
N THR A 322 -5.04 -21.34 13.41
CA THR A 322 -4.98 -21.85 14.78
C THR A 322 -3.54 -21.89 15.30
N SER A 323 -3.39 -21.74 16.60
CA SER A 323 -2.19 -22.07 17.35
C SER A 323 -2.58 -22.38 18.80
N ALA A 324 -1.67 -22.97 19.57
CA ALA A 324 -1.93 -23.31 20.97
C ALA A 324 -2.37 -22.10 21.83
N THR A 325 -1.98 -20.88 21.45
CA THR A 325 -2.28 -19.64 22.19
C THR A 325 -3.51 -18.89 21.67
N LEU A 326 -3.99 -19.19 20.46
CA LEU A 326 -5.07 -18.42 19.80
C LEU A 326 -6.46 -18.83 20.24
N ASN A 327 -6.66 -20.12 20.56
CA ASN A 327 -7.99 -20.69 20.84
C ASN A 327 -9.05 -20.19 19.83
N THR A 328 -8.77 -20.38 18.53
CA THR A 328 -9.61 -19.88 17.44
C THR A 328 -10.96 -20.57 17.43
N GLN A 329 -12.03 -19.78 17.44
CA GLN A 329 -13.40 -20.24 17.28
C GLN A 329 -13.82 -20.10 15.82
N PHE A 330 -14.47 -21.12 15.29
CA PHE A 330 -15.00 -21.18 13.94
C PHE A 330 -16.52 -21.25 13.97
N ALA A 331 -17.18 -20.55 13.07
CA ALA A 331 -18.62 -20.70 12.84
C ALA A 331 -18.94 -20.51 11.37
N VAL A 332 -19.86 -21.31 10.85
CA VAL A 332 -20.27 -21.30 9.45
C VAL A 332 -21.59 -20.57 9.29
N TYR A 333 -21.66 -19.67 8.30
CA TYR A 333 -22.84 -18.87 8.00
C TYR A 333 -23.19 -19.00 6.52
N LYS A 334 -24.46 -18.91 6.21
CA LYS A 334 -24.94 -18.64 4.84
C LYS A 334 -24.60 -17.20 4.43
N SER A 335 -24.60 -16.90 3.14
CA SER A 335 -24.35 -15.56 2.61
C SER A 335 -25.35 -14.52 3.14
N ASP A 336 -26.57 -14.92 3.50
CA ASP A 336 -27.60 -14.09 4.14
C ASP A 336 -27.37 -13.85 5.65
N LYS A 337 -26.25 -14.34 6.20
CA LYS A 337 -25.85 -14.31 7.61
C LYS A 337 -26.61 -15.26 8.53
N THR A 338 -27.40 -16.18 8.00
CA THR A 338 -28.01 -17.25 8.82
C THR A 338 -26.91 -18.19 9.30
N ALA A 339 -26.82 -18.44 10.61
CA ALA A 339 -25.87 -19.38 11.19
C ALA A 339 -26.25 -20.82 10.85
N LEU A 340 -25.27 -21.64 10.50
CA LEU A 340 -25.41 -23.08 10.41
C LEU A 340 -25.12 -23.72 11.77
N THR A 341 -25.64 -24.94 11.97
CA THR A 341 -25.54 -25.67 13.26
C THR A 341 -24.40 -26.67 13.21
N GLU A 342 -23.44 -26.52 14.14
CA GLU A 342 -22.39 -27.51 14.33
C GLU A 342 -22.97 -28.86 14.80
N GLY A 343 -22.41 -29.95 14.29
CA GLY A 343 -22.91 -31.31 14.50
C GLY A 343 -24.05 -31.71 13.55
N THR A 344 -24.73 -30.74 12.90
CA THR A 344 -25.81 -31.01 11.93
C THR A 344 -25.42 -30.63 10.53
N ASP A 345 -24.94 -29.40 10.32
CA ASP A 345 -24.59 -28.87 8.99
C ASP A 345 -23.10 -29.00 8.71
N TYR A 346 -22.27 -28.95 9.73
CA TYR A 346 -20.82 -29.08 9.66
C TYR A 346 -20.24 -29.57 10.99
N THR A 347 -18.96 -29.99 10.98
CA THR A 347 -18.19 -30.26 12.20
C THR A 347 -16.88 -29.50 12.16
N VAL A 348 -16.33 -29.20 13.37
CA VAL A 348 -15.02 -28.56 13.53
C VAL A 348 -14.11 -29.44 14.37
N ALA A 349 -12.90 -29.71 13.86
CA ALA A 349 -11.86 -30.39 14.63
C ALA A 349 -10.47 -29.84 14.20
N ASP A 350 -9.69 -29.31 15.13
CA ASP A 350 -8.31 -28.84 14.89
C ASP A 350 -8.17 -27.89 13.69
N GLY A 351 -9.11 -26.95 13.53
CA GLY A 351 -9.13 -26.03 12.38
C GLY A 351 -9.52 -26.67 11.06
N LYS A 352 -10.13 -27.84 11.08
CA LYS A 352 -10.71 -28.54 9.95
C LYS A 352 -12.22 -28.47 10.02
N ILE A 353 -12.85 -27.95 8.98
CA ILE A 353 -14.30 -27.87 8.85
C ILE A 353 -14.75 -28.96 7.87
N THR A 354 -15.55 -29.90 8.30
CA THR A 354 -16.18 -30.90 7.42
C THR A 354 -17.64 -30.52 7.18
N PHE A 355 -18.04 -30.32 5.95
CA PHE A 355 -19.43 -30.01 5.60
C PHE A 355 -20.28 -31.28 5.58
N LEU A 356 -21.41 -31.27 6.27
CA LEU A 356 -22.33 -32.41 6.38
C LEU A 356 -23.56 -32.26 5.49
N THR A 357 -23.90 -31.02 5.10
CA THR A 357 -25.08 -30.73 4.27
C THR A 357 -24.70 -29.83 3.09
N ALA A 358 -25.46 -29.97 1.98
CA ALA A 358 -25.31 -29.11 0.81
C ALA A 358 -25.76 -27.68 1.14
N GLN A 359 -25.01 -26.70 0.61
CA GLN A 359 -25.26 -25.28 0.84
C GLN A 359 -24.92 -24.48 -0.41
N GLU A 360 -25.79 -23.59 -0.86
CA GLU A 360 -25.55 -22.81 -2.09
C GLU A 360 -24.45 -21.74 -1.92
N ALA A 361 -24.35 -21.13 -0.75
CA ALA A 361 -23.36 -20.09 -0.49
C ALA A 361 -23.09 -19.95 1.00
N VAL A 362 -21.89 -20.32 1.44
CA VAL A 362 -21.47 -20.25 2.84
C VAL A 362 -20.10 -19.61 2.99
N TYR A 363 -19.83 -19.09 4.18
CA TYR A 363 -18.51 -18.63 4.59
C TYR A 363 -18.25 -19.04 6.04
N VAL A 364 -16.96 -19.14 6.40
CA VAL A 364 -16.53 -19.46 7.77
C VAL A 364 -16.01 -18.19 8.41
N THR A 365 -16.50 -17.86 9.60
CA THR A 365 -15.91 -16.82 10.45
C THR A 365 -14.86 -17.41 11.37
N MET A 366 -13.86 -16.62 11.67
CA MET A 366 -12.75 -16.98 12.55
C MET A 366 -12.57 -15.89 13.60
N SER A 367 -12.59 -16.26 14.86
CA SER A 367 -12.43 -15.31 15.98
C SER A 367 -11.50 -15.86 17.05
N SER A 368 -10.84 -14.95 17.76
CA SER A 368 -10.00 -15.25 18.90
C SER A 368 -10.09 -14.11 19.90
N ALA A 369 -10.13 -14.42 21.20
CA ALA A 369 -10.12 -13.41 22.27
C ALA A 369 -8.90 -12.48 22.18
N LEU A 370 -7.77 -12.97 21.64
CA LEU A 370 -6.55 -12.18 21.44
C LEU A 370 -6.78 -11.01 20.47
N TYR A 371 -7.68 -11.17 19.48
CA TYR A 371 -7.93 -10.20 18.42
C TYR A 371 -9.36 -9.66 18.46
N SER A 372 -9.71 -8.97 19.53
CA SER A 372 -11.06 -8.49 19.83
C SER A 372 -11.66 -7.46 18.87
N LYS A 373 -10.84 -6.87 17.93
CA LYS A 373 -11.34 -5.90 16.94
C LYS A 373 -11.99 -6.54 15.70
N PHE A 374 -11.97 -7.87 15.57
CA PHE A 374 -12.69 -8.56 14.50
C PHE A 374 -14.18 -8.70 14.83
N THR A 375 -14.90 -7.58 14.79
CA THR A 375 -16.33 -7.50 15.12
C THR A 375 -17.11 -6.69 14.09
N GLY A 376 -18.44 -6.83 14.06
CA GLY A 376 -19.33 -6.08 13.19
C GLY A 376 -18.97 -6.22 11.70
N THR A 377 -18.64 -5.14 11.03
CA THR A 377 -18.23 -5.13 9.60
C THR A 377 -16.80 -5.60 9.39
N SER A 378 -16.02 -5.73 10.46
CA SER A 378 -14.61 -6.14 10.43
C SER A 378 -14.40 -7.62 10.77
N ILE A 379 -15.46 -8.43 10.84
CA ILE A 379 -15.36 -9.87 11.09
C ILE A 379 -14.38 -10.51 10.11
N TYR A 380 -13.42 -11.28 10.62
CA TYR A 380 -12.50 -12.04 9.82
C TYR A 380 -13.16 -13.33 9.33
N LYS A 381 -13.15 -13.57 8.02
CA LYS A 381 -13.89 -14.66 7.40
C LYS A 381 -13.24 -15.15 6.11
N THR A 382 -13.69 -16.30 5.65
CA THR A 382 -13.32 -16.82 4.32
C THR A 382 -14.06 -16.09 3.20
N THR A 383 -13.64 -16.31 1.96
CA THR A 383 -14.48 -16.09 0.78
C THR A 383 -15.71 -16.98 0.85
N VAL A 384 -16.75 -16.62 0.09
CA VAL A 384 -17.95 -17.45 -0.02
C VAL A 384 -17.64 -18.68 -0.89
N THR A 385 -18.15 -19.82 -0.49
CA THR A 385 -18.02 -21.09 -1.23
C THR A 385 -19.38 -21.78 -1.34
N LYS A 386 -19.54 -22.65 -2.35
CA LYS A 386 -20.66 -23.57 -2.48
C LYS A 386 -20.30 -24.92 -1.88
N VAL A 387 -21.23 -25.54 -1.20
CA VAL A 387 -21.13 -26.95 -0.81
C VAL A 387 -22.14 -27.74 -1.61
N GLU A 388 -21.64 -28.42 -2.62
CA GLU A 388 -22.46 -29.27 -3.47
C GLU A 388 -22.88 -30.52 -2.69
N GLY A 389 -24.14 -30.93 -2.89
CA GLY A 389 -24.56 -32.27 -2.47
C GLY A 389 -23.61 -33.28 -3.07
N SER A 390 -23.22 -34.31 -2.35
CA SER A 390 -22.66 -35.46 -3.03
C SER A 390 -23.74 -35.84 -4.04
N THR A 391 -23.45 -35.66 -5.32
CA THR A 391 -24.23 -36.36 -6.34
C THR A 391 -24.15 -37.82 -5.91
N GLY A 392 -25.28 -38.34 -5.39
CA GLY A 392 -25.34 -39.63 -4.71
C GLY A 392 -24.42 -40.57 -5.47
N ILE A 393 -23.51 -41.24 -4.76
CA ILE A 393 -22.49 -42.09 -5.41
C ILE A 393 -23.21 -42.85 -6.46
N ASN A 394 -22.96 -42.54 -7.74
CA ASN A 394 -23.53 -43.32 -8.82
C ASN A 394 -23.05 -44.73 -8.59
N ALA A 395 -23.88 -45.55 -7.92
CA ALA A 395 -23.70 -46.95 -7.58
C ALA A 395 -22.23 -47.34 -7.37
N VAL A 396 -21.72 -47.29 -6.13
CA VAL A 396 -20.46 -47.96 -5.80
C VAL A 396 -20.72 -49.46 -5.93
N THR A 397 -20.11 -50.04 -6.94
CA THR A 397 -20.21 -51.48 -7.18
C THR A 397 -19.10 -52.18 -6.39
N ALA A 398 -19.41 -52.71 -5.21
CA ALA A 398 -18.56 -53.68 -4.56
C ALA A 398 -19.16 -55.05 -4.79
N GLN A 399 -18.51 -55.90 -5.56
CA GLN A 399 -18.93 -57.28 -5.83
C GLN A 399 -20.38 -57.44 -6.36
N GLY A 400 -20.84 -56.53 -7.25
CA GLY A 400 -22.17 -56.63 -7.84
C GLY A 400 -23.29 -55.92 -7.05
N VAL A 401 -22.99 -55.44 -5.85
CA VAL A 401 -23.93 -54.65 -5.05
C VAL A 401 -23.86 -53.17 -5.43
N LYS A 402 -24.99 -52.53 -5.67
CA LYS A 402 -25.12 -51.09 -5.97
C LYS A 402 -25.81 -50.40 -4.79
N ILE A 403 -25.25 -49.30 -4.32
CA ILE A 403 -25.84 -48.46 -3.30
C ILE A 403 -26.13 -47.09 -3.93
N SER A 404 -27.34 -46.61 -3.78
CA SER A 404 -27.79 -45.30 -4.24
C SER A 404 -28.55 -44.60 -3.14
N THR A 405 -28.59 -43.27 -3.16
CA THR A 405 -29.31 -42.45 -2.19
C THR A 405 -30.26 -41.51 -2.92
N ALA A 406 -31.48 -41.35 -2.38
CA ALA A 406 -32.47 -40.42 -2.91
C ALA A 406 -33.39 -39.95 -1.79
N GLY A 407 -33.55 -38.62 -1.64
CA GLY A 407 -34.37 -38.04 -0.55
C GLY A 407 -33.83 -38.43 0.83
N ASN A 408 -34.59 -39.16 1.62
CA ASN A 408 -34.22 -39.68 2.94
C ASN A 408 -33.97 -41.17 2.91
N GLU A 409 -33.63 -41.76 1.78
CA GLU A 409 -33.52 -43.21 1.59
C GLU A 409 -32.17 -43.65 1.03
N ILE A 410 -31.57 -44.65 1.65
CA ILE A 410 -30.43 -45.42 1.15
C ILE A 410 -30.96 -46.68 0.52
N SER A 411 -30.86 -46.82 -0.82
CA SER A 411 -31.28 -47.99 -1.56
C SER A 411 -30.06 -48.87 -1.87
N ILE A 412 -30.12 -50.14 -1.52
CA ILE A 412 -29.08 -51.15 -1.73
C ILE A 412 -29.65 -52.23 -2.66
N SER A 413 -28.99 -52.52 -3.79
CA SER A 413 -29.42 -53.51 -4.74
C SER A 413 -28.30 -54.48 -5.12
N GLY A 414 -28.62 -55.68 -5.52
CA GLY A 414 -27.66 -56.73 -5.84
C GLY A 414 -27.17 -57.54 -4.63
N LEU A 415 -27.90 -57.47 -3.50
CA LEU A 415 -27.63 -58.30 -2.33
C LEU A 415 -27.90 -59.76 -2.60
N ALA A 416 -27.07 -60.65 -2.05
CA ALA A 416 -27.37 -62.07 -1.98
C ALA A 416 -28.21 -62.39 -0.71
N GLN A 417 -29.02 -63.42 -0.77
CA GLN A 417 -29.77 -63.87 0.40
C GLN A 417 -28.80 -64.23 1.56
N GLY A 418 -29.01 -63.63 2.72
CA GLY A 418 -28.16 -63.83 3.87
C GLY A 418 -27.02 -62.83 4.03
N ASP A 419 -26.79 -61.91 3.11
CA ASP A 419 -25.79 -60.86 3.27
C ASP A 419 -26.04 -60.04 4.54
N ALA A 420 -25.04 -59.92 5.39
CA ALA A 420 -25.11 -59.10 6.59
C ALA A 420 -24.93 -57.62 6.23
N VAL A 421 -25.96 -56.79 6.45
CA VAL A 421 -25.95 -55.35 6.12
C VAL A 421 -26.06 -54.55 7.40
N THR A 422 -25.13 -53.61 7.59
CA THR A 422 -25.17 -52.61 8.65
C THR A 422 -25.08 -51.22 8.06
N VAL A 423 -25.98 -50.33 8.46
CA VAL A 423 -25.94 -48.90 8.12
C VAL A 423 -25.74 -48.12 9.42
N ALA A 424 -24.65 -47.39 9.52
CA ALA A 424 -24.34 -46.58 10.70
C ALA A 424 -23.98 -45.14 10.28
N ASN A 425 -24.26 -44.16 11.13
CA ASN A 425 -23.78 -42.82 10.94
C ASN A 425 -22.28 -42.70 11.27
N LEU A 426 -21.63 -41.58 10.97
CA LEU A 426 -20.20 -41.39 11.25
C LEU A 426 -19.87 -41.37 12.75
N GLY A 427 -20.84 -41.11 13.62
CA GLY A 427 -20.68 -41.20 15.08
C GLY A 427 -20.75 -42.65 15.63
N GLY A 428 -20.91 -43.64 14.73
CA GLY A 428 -21.01 -45.06 15.08
C GLY A 428 -22.42 -45.54 15.49
N ALA A 429 -23.43 -44.65 15.50
CA ALA A 429 -24.80 -45.05 15.77
C ALA A 429 -25.38 -45.86 14.63
N VAL A 430 -25.82 -47.08 14.89
CA VAL A 430 -26.42 -48.01 13.92
C VAL A 430 -27.85 -47.57 13.61
N VAL A 431 -28.16 -47.31 12.35
CA VAL A 431 -29.47 -46.94 11.84
C VAL A 431 -30.26 -48.18 11.37
N ALA A 432 -29.55 -49.14 10.77
CA ALA A 432 -30.11 -50.39 10.35
C ALA A 432 -29.07 -51.50 10.48
N ASN A 433 -29.52 -52.69 10.87
CA ASN A 433 -28.71 -53.92 10.89
C ASN A 433 -29.62 -55.12 10.61
N PHE A 434 -29.38 -55.80 9.50
CA PHE A 434 -30.20 -56.90 9.05
C PHE A 434 -29.44 -57.87 8.16
N HIS A 435 -30.00 -59.07 7.96
CA HIS A 435 -29.56 -60.00 6.92
C HIS A 435 -30.52 -59.86 5.72
N ALA A 436 -29.98 -59.79 4.52
CA ALA A 436 -30.75 -59.58 3.30
C ALA A 436 -31.67 -60.75 3.02
N SER A 437 -32.97 -60.51 2.92
CA SER A 437 -33.99 -61.46 2.53
C SER A 437 -34.36 -61.35 1.05
N SER A 438 -33.87 -60.31 0.37
CA SER A 438 -34.08 -60.05 -1.08
C SER A 438 -32.88 -59.34 -1.68
N ALA A 439 -32.82 -59.28 -3.02
CA ALA A 439 -31.75 -58.60 -3.74
C ALA A 439 -31.75 -57.08 -3.55
N ASN A 440 -32.81 -56.52 -2.98
CA ASN A 440 -32.93 -55.07 -2.73
C ASN A 440 -33.32 -54.80 -1.30
N ALA A 441 -32.74 -53.76 -0.71
CA ALA A 441 -33.06 -53.24 0.63
C ALA A 441 -33.13 -51.71 0.56
N HIS A 442 -34.03 -51.14 1.40
CA HIS A 442 -34.22 -49.70 1.53
C HIS A 442 -34.13 -49.31 2.99
N VAL A 443 -33.29 -48.34 3.30
CA VAL A 443 -33.08 -47.86 4.68
C VAL A 443 -33.43 -46.39 4.72
N GLN A 444 -34.43 -46.05 5.52
CA GLN A 444 -34.78 -44.64 5.78
C GLN A 444 -33.81 -44.06 6.79
N ALA A 445 -33.25 -42.92 6.51
CA ALA A 445 -32.31 -42.22 7.37
C ALA A 445 -32.40 -40.70 7.17
N ALA A 446 -32.05 -39.95 8.17
CA ALA A 446 -31.94 -38.47 8.08
C ALA A 446 -30.79 -38.10 7.13
N LYS A 447 -30.81 -36.87 6.58
CA LYS A 447 -29.67 -36.38 5.80
C LYS A 447 -28.39 -36.45 6.65
N GLY A 448 -27.31 -36.94 6.03
CA GLY A 448 -26.04 -37.13 6.71
C GLY A 448 -25.09 -38.06 5.98
N LEU A 449 -23.96 -38.36 6.61
CA LEU A 449 -22.96 -39.28 6.14
C LEU A 449 -23.14 -40.64 6.86
N TYR A 450 -23.16 -41.71 6.10
CA TYR A 450 -23.37 -43.07 6.60
C TYR A 450 -22.26 -44.00 6.08
N ILE A 451 -22.01 -45.02 6.87
CA ILE A 451 -21.20 -46.17 6.48
C ILE A 451 -22.18 -47.35 6.26
N VAL A 452 -22.26 -47.83 5.06
CA VAL A 452 -22.97 -49.09 4.73
C VAL A 452 -21.94 -50.18 4.66
N SER A 453 -22.04 -51.14 5.56
CA SER A 453 -21.20 -52.32 5.59
C SER A 453 -21.99 -53.56 5.12
N ILE A 454 -21.44 -54.27 4.16
CA ILE A 454 -22.02 -55.52 3.63
C ILE A 454 -20.96 -56.60 3.80
N ASN A 455 -21.26 -57.62 4.58
CA ASN A 455 -20.35 -58.70 4.95
C ASN A 455 -18.97 -58.20 5.38
N GLY A 456 -18.97 -57.15 6.24
CA GLY A 456 -17.76 -56.53 6.77
C GLY A 456 -17.02 -55.58 5.81
N LYS A 457 -17.44 -55.42 4.56
CA LYS A 457 -16.89 -54.42 3.63
C LYS A 457 -17.70 -53.14 3.70
N ALA A 458 -17.04 -52.07 4.15
CA ALA A 458 -17.67 -50.79 4.41
C ALA A 458 -17.57 -49.82 3.21
N ILE A 459 -18.68 -49.15 2.89
CA ILE A 459 -18.81 -48.13 1.87
C ILE A 459 -19.39 -46.89 2.52
N LYS A 460 -18.76 -45.72 2.33
CA LYS A 460 -19.27 -44.44 2.81
C LYS A 460 -20.27 -43.88 1.79
N VAL A 461 -21.46 -43.53 2.26
CA VAL A 461 -22.54 -42.92 1.46
C VAL A 461 -23.02 -41.61 2.12
N ALA A 462 -23.47 -40.68 1.29
CA ALA A 462 -24.09 -39.45 1.73
C ALA A 462 -25.56 -39.43 1.35
N LEU A 463 -26.43 -39.04 2.28
CA LEU A 463 -27.87 -38.94 2.11
C LEU A 463 -28.36 -37.49 2.22
#